data_afa892587fd9c7bc8dcdad289fd6d007
#
_entry.id   afa892587fd9c7bc8dcdad289fd6d007
#
_cell.length_a   1.000
_cell.length_b   1.000
_cell.length_c   1.000
_cell.angle_alpha   90.00
_cell.angle_beta   90.00
_cell.angle_gamma   90.00
#
_symmetry.space_group_name_H-M   'P 1'
#
loop_
_entity.id
_entity.type
_entity.pdbx_description
1 polymer ?
#
loop_
_entity_poly.entity_id
_entity_poly.type
_entity_poly.pdbx_seq_one_letter_code
_entity_poly.pdbx_strand_id
1 'polypeptide(L)'
;TETFLEYYHHLFKAIYAINTANHSEARMQFEEAEKYLEYMHDEIEKAEFNYWLAVHYYHILKPILAVQFAIKANEVFSISPGYELKTAACLNTLGMAHTRLSDFESAEEYLLSALGTFQKSHDESLTKRVKHNLGLLYASQNMSELAIKHLEESLENNAKTMFLLAREHFKLGHNHNANEYIENGYKISDLCYRHHFRILKAVHNYVPQEELENVVIEGISYFEKEELYDWVKEYASLLGERFYGSENHRKASKYLHIALDADKKSIERRALK
;
A
#
# COMPACT_ATOMS: atom_id res chain seq x y z
N THR A 1 31.65 -0.59 -21.34
CA THR A 1 31.87 -0.37 -19.87
C THR A 1 31.13 0.88 -19.37
N GLU A 2 31.22 2.01 -20.09
CA GLU A 2 30.54 3.28 -19.69
C GLU A 2 29.01 3.13 -19.76
N THR A 3 28.46 2.51 -20.78
CA THR A 3 27.04 2.23 -20.98
C THR A 3 26.44 1.41 -19.82
N PHE A 4 27.15 0.40 -19.32
CA PHE A 4 26.71 -0.39 -18.17
C PHE A 4 26.68 0.44 -16.90
N LEU A 5 27.65 1.31 -16.67
CA LEU A 5 27.69 2.19 -15.51
C LEU A 5 26.52 3.18 -15.52
N GLU A 6 26.20 3.76 -16.68
CA GLU A 6 25.06 4.66 -16.82
C GLU A 6 23.73 3.94 -16.57
N TYR A 7 23.56 2.72 -17.12
CA TYR A 7 22.38 1.91 -16.85
C TYR A 7 22.17 1.68 -15.34
N TYR A 8 23.17 1.15 -14.64
CA TYR A 8 23.05 0.87 -13.22
C TYR A 8 22.94 2.14 -12.38
N HIS A 9 23.59 3.22 -12.77
CA HIS A 9 23.47 4.51 -12.10
C HIS A 9 22.00 4.98 -12.08
N HIS A 10 21.34 4.95 -13.23
CA HIS A 10 19.93 5.34 -13.33
C HIS A 10 19.00 4.33 -12.66
N LEU A 11 19.23 3.03 -12.84
CA LEU A 11 18.42 2.00 -12.19
C LEU A 11 18.46 2.10 -10.66
N PHE A 12 19.65 2.24 -10.07
CA PHE A 12 19.78 2.36 -8.62
C PHE A 12 19.19 3.67 -8.09
N LYS A 13 19.28 4.77 -8.83
CA LYS A 13 18.58 6.01 -8.50
C LYS A 13 17.06 5.83 -8.54
N ALA A 14 16.52 5.14 -9.53
CA ALA A 14 15.10 4.82 -9.60
C ALA A 14 14.65 4.00 -8.38
N ILE A 15 15.40 2.96 -8.02
CA ILE A 15 15.14 2.12 -6.84
C ILE A 15 15.17 2.95 -5.55
N TYR A 16 16.18 3.80 -5.40
CA TYR A 16 16.28 4.71 -4.25
C TYR A 16 15.08 5.66 -4.18
N ALA A 17 14.68 6.23 -5.32
CA ALA A 17 13.54 7.13 -5.41
C ALA A 17 12.20 6.42 -5.07
N ILE A 18 12.01 5.14 -5.45
CA ILE A 18 10.86 4.35 -5.01
C ILE A 18 10.85 4.22 -3.48
N ASN A 19 11.98 3.86 -2.88
CA ASN A 19 12.11 3.65 -1.44
C ASN A 19 11.92 4.93 -0.62
N THR A 20 12.18 6.08 -1.22
CA THR A 20 11.94 7.42 -0.61
C THR A 20 10.63 8.06 -1.04
N ALA A 21 9.74 7.30 -1.70
CA ALA A 21 8.45 7.75 -2.22
C ALA A 21 8.53 8.95 -3.19
N ASN A 22 9.69 9.21 -3.79
CA ASN A 22 9.87 10.23 -4.84
C ASN A 22 9.55 9.65 -6.22
N HIS A 23 8.25 9.47 -6.49
CA HIS A 23 7.80 8.77 -7.69
C HIS A 23 8.08 9.51 -9.01
N SER A 24 8.17 10.84 -8.97
CA SER A 24 8.53 11.65 -10.15
C SER A 24 9.97 11.41 -10.56
N GLU A 25 10.88 11.38 -9.58
CA GLU A 25 12.28 11.05 -9.80
C GLU A 25 12.45 9.60 -10.26
N ALA A 26 11.72 8.66 -9.63
CA ALA A 26 11.76 7.26 -10.02
C ALA A 26 11.41 7.07 -11.50
N ARG A 27 10.33 7.72 -11.97
CA ARG A 27 9.93 7.67 -13.38
C ARG A 27 11.01 8.19 -14.31
N MET A 28 11.54 9.38 -14.03
CA MET A 28 12.59 10.00 -14.85
C MET A 28 13.82 9.10 -14.93
N GLN A 29 14.22 8.50 -13.82
CA GLN A 29 15.39 7.62 -13.77
C GLN A 29 15.15 6.29 -14.50
N PHE A 30 13.92 5.74 -14.50
CA PHE A 30 13.59 4.59 -15.35
C PHE A 30 13.63 4.92 -16.84
N GLU A 31 13.11 6.10 -17.25
CA GLU A 31 13.16 6.57 -18.64
C GLU A 31 14.63 6.72 -19.13
N GLU A 32 15.52 7.19 -18.23
CA GLU A 32 16.96 7.25 -18.55
C GLU A 32 17.59 5.85 -18.62
N ALA A 33 17.33 4.97 -17.65
CA ALA A 33 17.88 3.61 -17.65
C ALA A 33 17.42 2.81 -18.88
N GLU A 34 16.16 2.99 -19.32
CA GLU A 34 15.59 2.30 -20.47
C GLU A 34 16.38 2.54 -21.77
N LYS A 35 16.98 3.73 -21.95
CA LYS A 35 17.79 4.06 -23.13
C LYS A 35 19.02 3.15 -23.28
N TYR A 36 19.47 2.57 -22.19
CA TYR A 36 20.62 1.68 -22.15
C TYR A 36 20.25 0.20 -22.15
N LEU A 37 18.95 -0.12 -22.01
CA LEU A 37 18.46 -1.49 -21.86
C LEU A 37 18.72 -2.35 -23.13
N GLU A 38 18.75 -1.75 -24.31
CA GLU A 38 19.08 -2.44 -25.56
C GLU A 38 20.51 -2.98 -25.59
N TYR A 39 21.43 -2.37 -24.84
CA TYR A 39 22.82 -2.80 -24.70
C TYR A 39 23.05 -3.88 -23.66
N MET A 40 21.99 -4.17 -22.87
CA MET A 40 22.01 -5.27 -21.90
C MET A 40 21.64 -6.57 -22.60
N HIS A 41 22.64 -7.42 -22.84
CA HIS A 41 22.43 -8.70 -23.50
C HIS A 41 21.97 -9.82 -22.56
N ASP A 42 22.06 -9.59 -21.26
CA ASP A 42 21.60 -10.54 -20.23
C ASP A 42 20.11 -10.35 -19.97
N GLU A 43 19.33 -11.40 -20.18
CA GLU A 43 17.88 -11.39 -19.95
C GLU A 43 17.54 -11.23 -18.45
N ILE A 44 18.45 -11.64 -17.56
CA ILE A 44 18.30 -11.41 -16.11
C ILE A 44 18.30 -9.92 -15.78
N GLU A 45 19.18 -9.14 -16.40
CA GLU A 45 19.23 -7.69 -16.19
C GLU A 45 17.95 -7.00 -16.68
N LYS A 46 17.40 -7.46 -17.82
CA LYS A 46 16.11 -6.97 -18.32
C LYS A 46 14.96 -7.37 -17.39
N ALA A 47 15.02 -8.55 -16.79
CA ALA A 47 14.05 -9.00 -15.82
C ALA A 47 14.12 -8.17 -14.51
N GLU A 48 15.33 -7.83 -14.04
CA GLU A 48 15.51 -6.92 -12.90
C GLU A 48 14.88 -5.54 -13.17
N PHE A 49 15.14 -4.98 -14.35
CA PHE A 49 14.53 -3.72 -14.76
C PHE A 49 12.99 -3.81 -14.74
N ASN A 50 12.42 -4.84 -15.37
CA ASN A 50 10.97 -5.06 -15.40
C ASN A 50 10.39 -5.26 -14.01
N TYR A 51 11.06 -5.97 -13.11
CA TYR A 51 10.61 -6.15 -11.73
C TYR A 51 10.52 -4.80 -11.00
N TRP A 52 11.55 -3.97 -11.05
CA TRP A 52 11.54 -2.68 -10.38
C TRP A 52 10.54 -1.70 -11.00
N LEU A 53 10.36 -1.79 -12.31
CA LEU A 53 9.33 -1.02 -12.99
C LEU A 53 7.91 -1.47 -12.56
N ALA A 54 7.69 -2.78 -12.35
CA ALA A 54 6.44 -3.30 -11.79
C ALA A 54 6.19 -2.78 -10.37
N VAL A 55 7.21 -2.77 -9.52
CA VAL A 55 7.14 -2.20 -8.16
C VAL A 55 6.79 -0.71 -8.22
N HIS A 56 7.42 0.04 -9.11
CA HIS A 56 7.12 1.46 -9.33
C HIS A 56 5.64 1.66 -9.71
N TYR A 57 5.15 0.93 -10.72
CA TYR A 57 3.75 1.05 -11.17
C TYR A 57 2.75 0.65 -10.08
N TYR A 58 3.07 -0.33 -9.25
CA TYR A 58 2.26 -0.65 -8.08
C TYR A 58 2.15 0.55 -7.12
N HIS A 59 3.26 1.20 -6.81
CA HIS A 59 3.28 2.36 -5.90
C HIS A 59 2.55 3.58 -6.43
N ILE A 60 2.58 3.83 -7.74
CA ILE A 60 1.83 4.93 -8.37
C ILE A 60 0.40 4.54 -8.78
N LEU A 61 -0.13 3.45 -8.21
CA LEU A 61 -1.51 3.00 -8.37
C LEU A 61 -1.91 2.68 -9.82
N LYS A 62 -0.98 2.13 -10.61
CA LYS A 62 -1.21 1.59 -11.96
C LYS A 62 -1.12 0.06 -11.97
N PRO A 63 -2.07 -0.65 -11.33
CA PRO A 63 -1.93 -2.10 -11.08
C PRO A 63 -1.87 -2.93 -12.36
N ILE A 64 -2.52 -2.52 -13.44
CA ILE A 64 -2.46 -3.24 -14.73
C ILE A 64 -1.02 -3.24 -15.28
N LEU A 65 -0.34 -2.09 -15.25
CA LEU A 65 1.06 -2.02 -15.68
C LEU A 65 1.97 -2.79 -14.72
N ALA A 66 1.71 -2.72 -13.41
CA ALA A 66 2.44 -3.52 -12.44
C ALA A 66 2.35 -5.02 -12.75
N VAL A 67 1.16 -5.54 -13.08
CA VAL A 67 0.96 -6.93 -13.51
C VAL A 67 1.75 -7.24 -14.76
N GLN A 68 1.66 -6.41 -15.81
CA GLN A 68 2.34 -6.64 -17.09
C GLN A 68 3.86 -6.76 -16.92
N PHE A 69 4.47 -5.86 -16.19
CA PHE A 69 5.92 -5.86 -15.98
C PHE A 69 6.37 -6.94 -14.99
N ALA A 70 5.57 -7.25 -13.95
CA ALA A 70 5.87 -8.35 -13.04
C ALA A 70 5.81 -9.71 -13.73
N ILE A 71 4.88 -9.93 -14.68
CA ILE A 71 4.82 -11.14 -15.49
C ILE A 71 6.07 -11.27 -16.34
N LYS A 72 6.49 -10.22 -17.07
CA LYS A 72 7.71 -10.23 -17.88
C LYS A 72 8.95 -10.60 -17.07
N ALA A 73 9.08 -10.06 -15.87
CA ALA A 73 10.18 -10.39 -14.98
C ALA A 73 10.11 -11.85 -14.50
N ASN A 74 8.91 -12.28 -14.09
CA ASN A 74 8.67 -13.62 -13.58
C ASN A 74 8.94 -14.71 -14.61
N GLU A 75 8.60 -14.50 -15.89
CA GLU A 75 8.86 -15.44 -16.99
C GLU A 75 10.35 -15.78 -17.11
N VAL A 76 11.22 -14.80 -16.90
CA VAL A 76 12.68 -15.01 -16.95
C VAL A 76 13.19 -15.64 -15.65
N PHE A 77 12.82 -15.07 -14.48
CA PHE A 77 13.35 -15.57 -13.22
C PHE A 77 12.89 -17.00 -12.90
N SER A 78 11.65 -17.37 -13.26
CA SER A 78 11.09 -18.69 -12.94
C SER A 78 11.78 -19.86 -13.63
N ILE A 79 12.42 -19.61 -14.79
CA ILE A 79 13.18 -20.61 -15.53
C ILE A 79 14.69 -20.54 -15.29
N SER A 80 15.15 -19.56 -14.51
CA SER A 80 16.56 -19.31 -14.26
C SER A 80 16.98 -19.90 -12.90
N PRO A 81 17.88 -20.90 -12.84
CA PRO A 81 18.32 -21.49 -11.59
C PRO A 81 18.99 -20.45 -10.67
N GLY A 82 18.64 -20.47 -9.39
CA GLY A 82 19.18 -19.55 -8.38
C GLY A 82 18.40 -18.23 -8.22
N TYR A 83 17.30 -18.05 -8.99
CA TYR A 83 16.46 -16.85 -8.92
C TYR A 83 15.10 -17.08 -8.27
N GLU A 84 14.97 -18.13 -7.47
CA GLU A 84 13.72 -18.50 -6.79
C GLU A 84 13.18 -17.37 -5.90
N LEU A 85 14.07 -16.62 -5.23
CA LEU A 85 13.67 -15.47 -4.40
C LEU A 85 13.19 -14.28 -5.26
N LYS A 86 13.76 -14.08 -6.44
CA LYS A 86 13.27 -13.07 -7.38
C LYS A 86 11.92 -13.43 -7.97
N THR A 87 11.72 -14.70 -8.32
CA THR A 87 10.42 -15.25 -8.69
C THR A 87 9.38 -14.97 -7.59
N ALA A 88 9.69 -15.29 -6.33
CA ALA A 88 8.80 -15.03 -5.21
C ALA A 88 8.52 -13.52 -5.01
N ALA A 89 9.51 -12.65 -5.25
CA ALA A 89 9.31 -11.20 -5.20
C ALA A 89 8.38 -10.71 -6.32
N CYS A 90 8.47 -11.27 -7.53
CA CYS A 90 7.52 -10.99 -8.61
C CYS A 90 6.11 -11.45 -8.25
N LEU A 91 5.96 -12.68 -7.71
CA LEU A 91 4.67 -13.21 -7.26
C LEU A 91 4.05 -12.35 -6.16
N ASN A 92 4.84 -11.87 -5.19
CA ASN A 92 4.36 -10.94 -4.17
C ASN A 92 3.85 -9.63 -4.80
N THR A 93 4.54 -9.09 -5.80
CA THR A 93 4.12 -7.87 -6.51
C THR A 93 2.84 -8.12 -7.31
N LEU A 94 2.73 -9.27 -7.99
CA LEU A 94 1.51 -9.71 -8.68
C LEU A 94 0.34 -9.82 -7.71
N GLY A 95 0.52 -10.48 -6.57
CA GLY A 95 -0.52 -10.61 -5.56
C GLY A 95 -1.03 -9.27 -5.05
N MET A 96 -0.14 -8.32 -4.80
CA MET A 96 -0.52 -6.98 -4.38
C MET A 96 -1.22 -6.18 -5.49
N ALA A 97 -0.80 -6.35 -6.74
CA ALA A 97 -1.45 -5.69 -7.88
C ALA A 97 -2.85 -6.27 -8.14
N HIS A 98 -3.03 -7.60 -8.07
CA HIS A 98 -4.33 -8.26 -8.18
C HIS A 98 -5.26 -7.91 -7.00
N THR A 99 -4.74 -7.75 -5.79
CA THR A 99 -5.53 -7.21 -4.66
C THR A 99 -6.15 -5.86 -5.00
N ARG A 100 -5.38 -4.94 -5.61
CA ARG A 100 -5.89 -3.63 -6.06
C ARG A 100 -6.89 -3.71 -7.20
N LEU A 101 -6.81 -4.75 -8.02
CA LEU A 101 -7.77 -5.03 -9.10
C LEU A 101 -9.03 -5.75 -8.60
N SER A 102 -9.09 -6.07 -7.29
CA SER A 102 -10.14 -6.89 -6.68
C SER A 102 -10.25 -8.30 -7.26
N ASP A 103 -9.18 -8.78 -7.89
CA ASP A 103 -9.03 -10.18 -8.31
C ASP A 103 -8.39 -10.96 -7.15
N PHE A 104 -9.24 -11.27 -6.16
CA PHE A 104 -8.79 -11.80 -4.88
C PHE A 104 -8.29 -13.23 -4.95
N GLU A 105 -8.84 -14.04 -5.86
CA GLU A 105 -8.42 -15.44 -6.07
C GLU A 105 -6.97 -15.49 -6.58
N SER A 106 -6.68 -14.79 -7.66
CA SER A 106 -5.31 -14.70 -8.18
C SER A 106 -4.35 -14.06 -7.17
N ALA A 107 -4.81 -13.03 -6.44
CA ALA A 107 -4.00 -12.37 -5.42
C ALA A 107 -3.56 -13.34 -4.32
N GLU A 108 -4.48 -14.16 -3.82
CA GLU A 108 -4.21 -15.16 -2.77
C GLU A 108 -3.23 -16.22 -3.27
N GLU A 109 -3.44 -16.77 -4.46
CA GLU A 109 -2.56 -17.78 -5.07
C GLU A 109 -1.13 -17.26 -5.17
N TYR A 110 -0.94 -16.07 -5.73
CA TYR A 110 0.39 -15.46 -5.87
C TYR A 110 1.06 -15.19 -4.52
N LEU A 111 0.33 -14.64 -3.55
CA LEU A 111 0.89 -14.35 -2.22
C LEU A 111 1.25 -15.63 -1.46
N LEU A 112 0.41 -16.67 -1.51
CA LEU A 112 0.70 -17.95 -0.85
C LEU A 112 1.90 -18.67 -1.49
N SER A 113 2.03 -18.60 -2.81
CA SER A 113 3.20 -19.14 -3.52
C SER A 113 4.49 -18.41 -3.12
N ALA A 114 4.46 -17.07 -3.06
CA ALA A 114 5.59 -16.26 -2.59
C ALA A 114 5.94 -16.59 -1.12
N LEU A 115 4.93 -16.72 -0.26
CA LEU A 115 5.12 -17.07 1.16
C LEU A 115 5.85 -18.41 1.31
N GLY A 116 5.42 -19.43 0.57
CA GLY A 116 6.04 -20.75 0.62
C GLY A 116 7.52 -20.74 0.24
N THR A 117 7.90 -19.93 -0.75
CA THR A 117 9.30 -19.78 -1.17
C THR A 117 10.14 -19.05 -0.11
N PHE A 118 9.65 -17.94 0.43
CA PHE A 118 10.40 -17.19 1.46
C PHE A 118 10.53 -17.96 2.77
N GLN A 119 9.52 -18.75 3.15
CA GLN A 119 9.63 -19.65 4.31
C GLN A 119 10.70 -20.73 4.13
N LYS A 120 10.79 -21.34 2.95
CA LYS A 120 11.83 -22.34 2.62
C LYS A 120 13.24 -21.74 2.63
N SER A 121 13.38 -20.48 2.26
CA SER A 121 14.67 -19.78 2.28
C SER A 121 15.07 -19.27 3.65
N HIS A 122 14.19 -19.40 4.66
CA HIS A 122 14.36 -18.85 6.00
C HIS A 122 14.56 -17.32 6.03
N ASP A 123 14.05 -16.60 5.01
CA ASP A 123 14.04 -15.15 5.00
C ASP A 123 12.84 -14.63 5.81
N GLU A 124 13.10 -14.33 7.06
CA GLU A 124 12.07 -13.88 8.00
C GLU A 124 11.48 -12.52 7.60
N SER A 125 12.29 -11.61 7.10
CA SER A 125 11.84 -10.27 6.68
C SER A 125 10.88 -10.33 5.50
N LEU A 126 11.22 -11.08 4.45
CA LEU A 126 10.36 -11.27 3.29
C LEU A 126 9.10 -12.06 3.64
N THR A 127 9.23 -13.07 4.52
CA THR A 127 8.09 -13.85 5.05
C THR A 127 7.10 -12.94 5.76
N LYS A 128 7.54 -12.07 6.66
CA LYS A 128 6.68 -11.10 7.36
C LYS A 128 6.02 -10.12 6.39
N ARG A 129 6.76 -9.65 5.38
CA ARG A 129 6.20 -8.76 4.35
C ARG A 129 5.04 -9.41 3.61
N VAL A 130 5.17 -10.66 3.18
CA VAL A 130 4.08 -11.36 2.48
C VAL A 130 2.91 -11.63 3.41
N LYS A 131 3.14 -11.99 4.67
CA LYS A 131 2.07 -12.13 5.68
C LYS A 131 1.31 -10.81 5.88
N HIS A 132 2.01 -9.67 5.96
CA HIS A 132 1.36 -8.37 5.99
C HIS A 132 0.47 -8.15 4.75
N ASN A 133 0.93 -8.51 3.56
CA ASN A 133 0.19 -8.37 2.32
C ASN A 133 -1.04 -9.31 2.27
N LEU A 134 -0.94 -10.53 2.78
CA LEU A 134 -2.09 -11.43 2.98
C LEU A 134 -3.10 -10.81 3.96
N GLY A 135 -2.63 -10.22 5.05
CA GLY A 135 -3.50 -9.49 5.97
C GLY A 135 -4.27 -8.35 5.28
N LEU A 136 -3.61 -7.58 4.42
CA LEU A 136 -4.27 -6.54 3.60
C LEU A 136 -5.28 -7.14 2.61
N LEU A 137 -4.94 -8.25 1.96
CA LEU A 137 -5.83 -8.96 1.05
C LEU A 137 -7.11 -9.39 1.75
N TYR A 138 -7.00 -10.06 2.90
CA TYR A 138 -8.18 -10.53 3.65
C TYR A 138 -8.98 -9.37 4.26
N ALA A 139 -8.32 -8.30 4.72
CA ALA A 139 -9.00 -7.09 5.19
C ALA A 139 -9.84 -6.44 4.08
N SER A 140 -9.36 -6.43 2.83
CA SER A 140 -10.10 -5.90 1.67
C SER A 140 -11.33 -6.74 1.29
N GLN A 141 -11.35 -8.02 1.67
CA GLN A 141 -12.47 -8.93 1.52
C GLN A 141 -13.41 -8.95 2.75
N ASN A 142 -13.18 -8.11 3.74
CA ASN A 142 -13.88 -8.12 5.04
C ASN A 142 -13.76 -9.45 5.81
N MET A 143 -12.68 -10.20 5.58
CA MET A 143 -12.36 -11.43 6.29
C MET A 143 -11.48 -11.12 7.50
N SER A 144 -12.04 -10.40 8.48
CA SER A 144 -11.28 -9.79 9.57
C SER A 144 -10.48 -10.76 10.42
N GLU A 145 -11.00 -11.96 10.69
CA GLU A 145 -10.28 -12.99 11.48
C GLU A 145 -9.00 -13.47 10.77
N LEU A 146 -9.07 -13.72 9.46
CA LEU A 146 -7.90 -14.10 8.67
C LEU A 146 -6.92 -12.93 8.52
N ALA A 147 -7.45 -11.71 8.33
CA ALA A 147 -6.63 -10.51 8.28
C ALA A 147 -5.83 -10.32 9.58
N ILE A 148 -6.47 -10.41 10.74
CA ILE A 148 -5.84 -10.32 12.06
C ILE A 148 -4.73 -11.37 12.20
N LYS A 149 -5.04 -12.64 11.91
CA LYS A 149 -4.05 -13.73 12.01
C LYS A 149 -2.77 -13.39 11.24
N HIS A 150 -2.88 -13.02 9.98
CA HIS A 150 -1.71 -12.75 9.15
C HIS A 150 -1.00 -11.44 9.53
N LEU A 151 -1.76 -10.42 9.96
CA LEU A 151 -1.17 -9.16 10.44
C LEU A 151 -0.40 -9.36 11.76
N GLU A 152 -0.92 -10.15 12.70
CA GLU A 152 -0.23 -10.48 13.96
C GLU A 152 1.06 -11.25 13.70
N GLU A 153 1.02 -12.25 12.80
CA GLU A 153 2.20 -13.02 12.40
C GLU A 153 3.26 -12.18 11.64
N SER A 154 2.87 -11.03 11.10
CA SER A 154 3.77 -10.07 10.45
C SER A 154 4.21 -8.94 11.34
N LEU A 155 3.64 -8.85 12.56
CA LEU A 155 3.79 -7.70 13.41
C LEU A 155 5.26 -7.49 13.82
N GLU A 156 5.73 -6.33 13.48
CA GLU A 156 6.96 -5.73 13.99
C GLU A 156 6.58 -4.41 14.66
N ASN A 157 7.55 -3.63 15.07
CA ASN A 157 7.32 -2.29 15.60
C ASN A 157 6.90 -1.31 14.50
N ASN A 158 5.70 -1.54 13.93
CA ASN A 158 5.19 -0.88 12.73
C ASN A 158 3.79 -0.31 12.96
N ALA A 159 3.69 1.03 12.97
CA ALA A 159 2.45 1.75 13.20
C ALA A 159 1.36 1.40 12.16
N LYS A 160 1.73 1.18 10.90
CA LYS A 160 0.78 0.80 9.83
C LYS A 160 0.11 -0.54 10.12
N THR A 161 0.88 -1.55 10.51
CA THR A 161 0.33 -2.88 10.86
C THR A 161 -0.58 -2.77 12.08
N MET A 162 -0.17 -2.02 13.12
CA MET A 162 -1.00 -1.80 14.31
C MET A 162 -2.31 -1.07 13.98
N PHE A 163 -2.28 -0.10 13.08
CA PHE A 163 -3.49 0.59 12.61
C PHE A 163 -4.46 -0.37 11.91
N LEU A 164 -3.96 -1.25 11.05
CA LEU A 164 -4.77 -2.25 10.38
C LEU A 164 -5.37 -3.25 11.37
N LEU A 165 -4.57 -3.74 12.33
CA LEU A 165 -5.04 -4.62 13.41
C LEU A 165 -6.15 -3.95 14.22
N ALA A 166 -5.97 -2.71 14.63
CA ALA A 166 -7.00 -1.97 15.36
C ALA A 166 -8.31 -1.86 14.56
N ARG A 167 -8.23 -1.58 13.26
CA ARG A 167 -9.41 -1.52 12.37
C ARG A 167 -10.15 -2.86 12.31
N GLU A 168 -9.43 -3.95 12.11
CA GLU A 168 -10.05 -5.27 11.98
C GLU A 168 -10.62 -5.76 13.31
N HIS A 169 -9.95 -5.49 14.44
CA HIS A 169 -10.51 -5.78 15.77
C HIS A 169 -11.79 -5.00 16.06
N PHE A 170 -11.87 -3.72 15.66
CA PHE A 170 -13.11 -2.96 15.81
C PHE A 170 -14.25 -3.54 14.98
N LYS A 171 -13.99 -4.03 13.74
CA LYS A 171 -15.02 -4.69 12.93
C LYS A 171 -15.61 -5.92 13.62
N LEU A 172 -14.80 -6.64 14.41
CA LEU A 172 -15.23 -7.81 15.19
C LEU A 172 -15.78 -7.45 16.58
N GLY A 173 -15.85 -6.19 16.96
CA GLY A 173 -16.28 -5.76 18.29
C GLY A 173 -15.25 -6.01 19.39
N HIS A 174 -14.02 -6.35 19.06
CA HIS A 174 -12.92 -6.59 20.01
C HIS A 174 -12.29 -5.26 20.45
N ASN A 175 -13.10 -4.41 21.10
CA ASN A 175 -12.74 -3.02 21.43
C ASN A 175 -11.49 -2.90 22.31
N HIS A 176 -11.29 -3.86 23.23
CA HIS A 176 -10.13 -3.85 24.11
C HIS A 176 -8.82 -4.00 23.30
N ASN A 177 -8.74 -5.04 22.47
CA ASN A 177 -7.57 -5.31 21.60
C ASN A 177 -7.32 -4.15 20.63
N ALA A 178 -8.37 -3.62 20.02
CA ALA A 178 -8.28 -2.49 19.12
C ALA A 178 -7.65 -1.27 19.81
N ASN A 179 -8.11 -0.93 21.01
CA ASN A 179 -7.56 0.20 21.77
C ASN A 179 -6.10 -0.05 22.20
N GLU A 180 -5.72 -1.28 22.53
CA GLU A 180 -4.35 -1.64 22.84
C GLU A 180 -3.41 -1.40 21.64
N TYR A 181 -3.81 -1.83 20.43
CA TYR A 181 -3.06 -1.56 19.20
C TYR A 181 -3.00 -0.06 18.91
N ILE A 182 -4.06 0.71 19.17
CA ILE A 182 -4.04 2.17 19.02
C ILE A 182 -2.99 2.79 19.95
N GLU A 183 -3.01 2.45 21.24
CA GLU A 183 -2.10 3.03 22.22
C GLU A 183 -0.64 2.71 21.93
N ASN A 184 -0.37 1.46 21.55
CA ASN A 184 0.98 1.03 21.22
C ASN A 184 1.44 1.65 19.89
N GLY A 185 0.59 1.64 18.88
CA GLY A 185 0.88 2.24 17.58
C GLY A 185 1.08 3.76 17.65
N TYR A 186 0.30 4.45 18.46
CA TYR A 186 0.43 5.90 18.64
C TYR A 186 1.80 6.32 19.20
N LYS A 187 2.38 5.53 20.10
CA LYS A 187 3.71 5.80 20.72
C LYS A 187 4.83 5.81 19.71
N ILE A 188 4.74 4.97 18.68
CA ILE A 188 5.79 4.77 17.67
C ILE A 188 5.50 5.45 16.33
N SER A 189 4.31 6.07 16.18
CA SER A 189 3.84 6.60 14.92
C SER A 189 4.43 7.97 14.60
N ASP A 190 4.63 8.21 13.30
CA ASP A 190 4.79 9.53 12.72
C ASP A 190 3.48 10.35 12.79
N LEU A 191 3.53 11.59 12.30
CA LEU A 191 2.38 12.49 12.34
C LEU A 191 1.19 11.95 11.52
N CYS A 192 1.46 11.28 10.40
CA CYS A 192 0.45 10.68 9.54
C CYS A 192 -0.37 9.64 10.31
N TYR A 193 0.29 8.63 10.87
CA TYR A 193 -0.40 7.58 11.63
C TYR A 193 -0.99 8.08 12.95
N ARG A 194 -0.47 9.15 13.56
CA ARG A 194 -1.13 9.78 14.72
C ARG A 194 -2.52 10.30 14.37
N HIS A 195 -2.70 10.96 13.21
CA HIS A 195 -4.03 11.36 12.76
C HIS A 195 -4.93 10.16 12.52
N HIS A 196 -4.44 9.10 11.88
CA HIS A 196 -5.21 7.88 11.68
C HIS A 196 -5.69 7.26 13.00
N PHE A 197 -4.80 7.11 13.99
CA PHE A 197 -5.17 6.55 15.30
C PHE A 197 -6.16 7.43 16.06
N ARG A 198 -6.00 8.76 16.05
CA ARG A 198 -6.94 9.70 16.69
C ARG A 198 -8.34 9.59 16.08
N ILE A 199 -8.43 9.56 14.75
CA ILE A 199 -9.71 9.41 14.06
C ILE A 199 -10.33 8.06 14.37
N LEU A 200 -9.58 6.98 14.26
CA LEU A 200 -10.06 5.63 14.53
C LEU A 200 -10.62 5.50 15.98
N LYS A 201 -9.89 6.04 16.95
CA LYS A 201 -10.32 6.10 18.36
C LYS A 201 -11.60 6.91 18.52
N ALA A 202 -11.70 8.08 17.91
CA ALA A 202 -12.88 8.94 18.00
C ALA A 202 -14.13 8.30 17.39
N VAL A 203 -13.97 7.61 16.24
CA VAL A 203 -15.06 6.91 15.56
C VAL A 203 -15.66 5.80 16.41
N HIS A 204 -14.83 4.99 17.06
CA HIS A 204 -15.27 3.78 17.73
C HIS A 204 -15.54 3.94 19.24
N ASN A 205 -15.02 4.98 19.88
CA ASN A 205 -15.29 5.27 21.29
C ASN A 205 -16.52 6.18 21.49
N TYR A 206 -17.34 6.36 20.44
CA TYR A 206 -18.61 7.08 20.51
C TYR A 206 -18.49 8.49 21.10
N VAL A 207 -17.42 9.22 20.72
CA VAL A 207 -17.28 10.62 21.14
C VAL A 207 -18.44 11.47 20.59
N PRO A 208 -18.78 12.61 21.22
CA PRO A 208 -19.77 13.54 20.70
C PRO A 208 -19.48 13.93 19.25
N GLN A 209 -20.54 14.11 18.46
CA GLN A 209 -20.41 14.35 17.01
C GLN A 209 -19.56 15.59 16.67
N GLU A 210 -19.60 16.63 17.51
CA GLU A 210 -18.78 17.84 17.34
C GLU A 210 -17.29 17.53 17.59
N GLU A 211 -16.95 16.71 18.56
CA GLU A 211 -15.58 16.29 18.84
C GLU A 211 -15.05 15.40 17.70
N LEU A 212 -15.87 14.46 17.20
CA LEU A 212 -15.52 13.65 16.04
C LEU A 212 -15.23 14.52 14.82
N GLU A 213 -16.12 15.50 14.54
CA GLU A 213 -15.94 16.43 13.43
C GLU A 213 -14.60 17.18 13.53
N ASN A 214 -14.27 17.71 14.70
CA ASN A 214 -13.01 18.44 14.92
C ASN A 214 -11.79 17.55 14.70
N VAL A 215 -11.77 16.34 15.24
CA VAL A 215 -10.66 15.40 15.09
C VAL A 215 -10.47 14.99 13.61
N VAL A 216 -11.56 14.75 12.90
CA VAL A 216 -11.51 14.35 11.49
C VAL A 216 -11.08 15.53 10.61
N ILE A 217 -11.54 16.76 10.87
CA ILE A 217 -11.15 17.96 10.11
C ILE A 217 -9.64 18.24 10.27
N GLU A 218 -9.08 18.09 11.47
CA GLU A 218 -7.63 18.20 11.68
C GLU A 218 -6.86 17.18 10.81
N GLY A 219 -7.32 15.93 10.78
CA GLY A 219 -6.74 14.89 9.94
C GLY A 219 -6.87 15.22 8.44
N ILE A 220 -8.06 15.62 7.98
CA ILE A 220 -8.29 16.01 6.58
C ILE A 220 -7.33 17.14 6.18
N SER A 221 -7.19 18.17 7.01
CA SER A 221 -6.30 19.31 6.74
C SER A 221 -4.84 18.87 6.60
N TYR A 222 -4.40 17.91 7.44
CA TYR A 222 -3.08 17.32 7.32
C TYR A 222 -2.93 16.53 6.02
N PHE A 223 -3.89 15.63 5.72
CA PHE A 223 -3.82 14.77 4.52
C PHE A 223 -3.92 15.58 3.22
N GLU A 224 -4.67 16.67 3.19
CA GLU A 224 -4.70 17.58 2.04
C GLU A 224 -3.35 18.26 1.80
N LYS A 225 -2.70 18.74 2.87
CA LYS A 225 -1.37 19.34 2.80
C LYS A 225 -0.31 18.38 2.29
N GLU A 226 -0.39 17.11 2.70
CA GLU A 226 0.51 16.03 2.27
C GLU A 226 0.05 15.39 0.94
N GLU A 227 -0.99 15.91 0.30
CA GLU A 227 -1.59 15.42 -0.96
C GLU A 227 -2.02 13.93 -0.89
N LEU A 228 -2.42 13.47 0.28
CA LEU A 228 -2.90 12.11 0.53
C LEU A 228 -4.41 12.02 0.29
N TYR A 229 -4.85 12.34 -0.93
CA TYR A 229 -6.26 12.53 -1.28
C TYR A 229 -7.14 11.31 -1.08
N ASP A 230 -6.62 10.09 -1.13
CA ASP A 230 -7.39 8.88 -0.84
C ASP A 230 -7.86 8.86 0.63
N TRP A 231 -7.04 9.32 1.56
CA TRP A 231 -7.42 9.47 2.97
C TRP A 231 -8.36 10.64 3.21
N VAL A 232 -8.19 11.76 2.49
CA VAL A 232 -9.15 12.86 2.51
C VAL A 232 -10.53 12.38 2.09
N LYS A 233 -10.61 11.62 0.98
CA LYS A 233 -11.85 11.01 0.50
C LYS A 233 -12.49 10.10 1.56
N GLU A 234 -11.70 9.17 2.14
CA GLU A 234 -12.19 8.21 3.13
C GLU A 234 -12.79 8.92 4.35
N TYR A 235 -12.06 9.86 4.94
CA TYR A 235 -12.51 10.54 6.15
C TYR A 235 -13.59 11.59 5.92
N ALA A 236 -13.59 12.26 4.78
CA ALA A 236 -14.68 13.15 4.41
C ALA A 236 -15.97 12.36 4.14
N SER A 237 -15.90 11.20 3.48
CA SER A 237 -17.05 10.30 3.31
C SER A 237 -17.61 9.86 4.65
N LEU A 238 -16.75 9.46 5.58
CA LEU A 238 -17.14 9.06 6.94
C LEU A 238 -17.95 10.16 7.65
N LEU A 239 -17.49 11.42 7.61
CA LEU A 239 -18.27 12.55 8.18
C LEU A 239 -19.57 12.78 7.42
N GLY A 240 -19.54 12.70 6.10
CA GLY A 240 -20.72 12.85 5.26
C GLY A 240 -21.81 11.85 5.63
N GLU A 241 -21.47 10.58 5.77
CA GLU A 241 -22.38 9.51 6.17
C GLU A 241 -22.90 9.71 7.61
N ARG A 242 -22.03 10.09 8.56
CA ARG A 242 -22.43 10.37 9.95
C ARG A 242 -23.44 11.51 10.04
N PHE A 243 -23.20 12.62 9.32
CA PHE A 243 -24.12 13.75 9.30
C PHE A 243 -25.41 13.45 8.54
N TYR A 244 -25.36 12.60 7.51
CA TYR A 244 -26.56 12.13 6.82
C TYR A 244 -27.45 11.30 7.76
N GLY A 245 -26.86 10.36 8.50
CA GLY A 245 -27.58 9.55 9.48
C GLY A 245 -28.15 10.34 10.66
N SER A 246 -27.63 11.54 10.97
CA SER A 246 -28.17 12.46 11.98
C SER A 246 -29.08 13.57 11.39
N GLU A 247 -29.52 13.39 10.13
CA GLU A 247 -30.39 14.33 9.42
C GLU A 247 -29.82 15.74 9.21
N ASN A 248 -28.52 15.93 9.44
CA ASN A 248 -27.83 17.18 9.15
C ASN A 248 -27.37 17.23 7.68
N HIS A 249 -28.32 17.33 6.77
CA HIS A 249 -28.07 17.25 5.32
C HIS A 249 -27.12 18.34 4.81
N ARG A 250 -27.10 19.52 5.44
CA ARG A 250 -26.19 20.60 5.06
C ARG A 250 -24.72 20.20 5.28
N LYS A 251 -24.40 19.65 6.47
CA LYS A 251 -23.04 19.16 6.77
C LYS A 251 -22.72 17.90 5.97
N ALA A 252 -23.68 16.98 5.81
CA ALA A 252 -23.52 15.81 4.97
C ALA A 252 -23.10 16.18 3.54
N SER A 253 -23.84 17.09 2.89
CA SER A 253 -23.53 17.58 1.55
C SER A 253 -22.14 18.21 1.47
N LYS A 254 -21.76 19.04 2.47
CA LYS A 254 -20.43 19.66 2.54
C LYS A 254 -19.31 18.61 2.49
N TYR A 255 -19.37 17.59 3.36
CA TYR A 255 -18.31 16.60 3.47
C TYR A 255 -18.27 15.62 2.29
N LEU A 256 -19.43 15.22 1.75
CA LEU A 256 -19.48 14.42 0.54
C LEU A 256 -18.92 15.17 -0.68
N HIS A 257 -19.07 16.49 -0.73
CA HIS A 257 -18.44 17.31 -1.77
C HIS A 257 -16.92 17.33 -1.65
N ILE A 258 -16.39 17.46 -0.42
CA ILE A 258 -14.94 17.35 -0.16
C ILE A 258 -14.43 15.96 -0.60
N ALA A 259 -15.17 14.89 -0.31
CA ALA A 259 -14.79 13.55 -0.73
C ALA A 259 -14.74 13.40 -2.26
N LEU A 260 -15.71 13.96 -2.98
CA LEU A 260 -15.74 13.95 -4.45
C LEU A 260 -14.58 14.76 -5.06
N ASP A 261 -14.26 15.90 -4.49
CA ASP A 261 -13.13 16.72 -4.97
C ASP A 261 -11.78 16.03 -4.70
N ALA A 262 -11.65 15.36 -3.55
CA ALA A 262 -10.47 14.58 -3.24
C ALA A 262 -10.30 13.39 -4.19
N ASP A 263 -11.40 12.71 -4.56
CA ASP A 263 -11.36 11.63 -5.55
C ASP A 263 -10.88 12.11 -6.92
N LYS A 264 -11.39 13.26 -7.40
CA LYS A 264 -10.92 13.89 -8.65
C LYS A 264 -9.42 14.19 -8.59
N LYS A 265 -8.96 14.86 -7.52
CA LYS A 265 -7.54 15.17 -7.32
C LYS A 265 -6.66 13.91 -7.28
N SER A 266 -7.14 12.84 -6.64
CA SER A 266 -6.45 11.55 -6.61
C SER A 266 -6.30 10.95 -8.01
N ILE A 267 -7.38 10.97 -8.83
CA ILE A 267 -7.37 10.49 -10.21
C ILE A 267 -6.41 11.33 -11.08
N GLU A 268 -6.51 12.65 -11.01
CA GLU A 268 -5.63 13.57 -11.76
C GLU A 268 -4.16 13.34 -11.41
N ARG A 269 -3.83 13.20 -10.13
CA ARG A 269 -2.47 12.94 -9.68
C ARG A 269 -1.94 11.59 -10.20
N ARG A 270 -2.79 10.56 -10.26
CA ARG A 270 -2.42 9.25 -10.83
C ARG A 270 -2.21 9.33 -12.35
N ALA A 271 -2.94 10.20 -13.04
CA ALA A 271 -2.78 10.40 -14.49
C ALA A 271 -1.49 11.16 -14.83
N LEU A 272 -1.03 12.07 -13.96
CA LEU A 272 0.18 12.86 -14.14
C LEU A 272 1.47 12.10 -13.74
N LYS A 273 1.37 11.01 -13.00
CA LYS A 273 2.47 10.11 -12.60
C LYS A 273 2.55 8.91 -13.54
#